data_fd31769eec848659025e1184bc8d6b79
#
_entry.id   fd31769eec848659025e1184bc8d6b79
#
_cell.length_a   1.000
_cell.length_b   1.000
_cell.length_c   1.000
_cell.angle_alpha   90.00
_cell.angle_beta   90.00
_cell.angle_gamma   90.00
#
_symmetry.space_group_name_H-M   'P 1'
#
loop_
_entity.id
_entity.type
_entity.pdbx_description
1 polymer ?
#
loop_
_entity_poly.entity_id
_entity_poly.type
_entity_poly.pdbx_seq_one_letter_code
_entity_poly.pdbx_strand_id
1 'polypeptide(L)'
;MTKTADSAIKRSPRLRKLGRSDLAATLLRLSMGVGLVSAVADRLGFWGPPGSFLVSWGNFHNFLGYTARLNPWCPTACLPLLGVVVTIAEAGLGILLMLGISSRVTALLTGMMTLAFAVAMTLVLGVHAPLIYSVFTFSAASFLLASQPPDKLSIDSFRELRSLRKE
;
A
#
# COMPACT_ATOMS: atom_id res chain seq x y z
N MET A 1 -1.60 -19.31 53.78
CA MET A 1 -2.61 -18.65 52.93
C MET A 1 -2.22 -17.20 52.74
N THR A 2 -1.41 -16.88 51.74
CA THR A 2 -1.16 -15.50 51.24
C THR A 2 -0.20 -15.57 50.07
N LYS A 3 -0.72 -15.96 48.88
CA LYS A 3 0.07 -15.95 47.64
C LYS A 3 -0.85 -15.84 46.42
N THR A 4 -1.62 -14.77 46.36
CA THR A 4 -2.48 -14.48 45.17
C THR A 4 -2.74 -12.99 44.97
N ALA A 5 -1.84 -12.10 45.41
CA ALA A 5 -2.04 -10.66 45.25
C ALA A 5 -1.01 -9.94 44.35
N ASP A 6 -0.10 -10.69 43.69
CA ASP A 6 1.05 -10.06 43.02
C ASP A 6 1.08 -10.22 41.48
N SER A 7 -0.05 -10.59 40.86
CA SER A 7 -0.10 -10.77 39.40
C SER A 7 -0.87 -9.68 38.63
N ALA A 8 -1.33 -8.66 39.32
CA ALA A 8 -1.93 -7.47 38.68
C ALA A 8 -0.91 -6.34 38.57
N ILE A 9 0.29 -6.63 38.06
CA ILE A 9 1.19 -5.57 37.59
C ILE A 9 0.51 -4.96 36.37
N LYS A 10 -0.28 -3.94 36.69
CA LYS A 10 -0.85 -2.93 35.82
C LYS A 10 0.19 -2.62 34.73
N ARG A 11 0.00 -3.18 33.54
CA ARG A 11 0.74 -2.73 32.34
C ARG A 11 0.30 -1.28 32.08
N SER A 12 0.92 -0.35 32.79
CA SER A 12 0.78 1.07 32.45
C SER A 12 1.11 1.19 30.96
N PRO A 13 0.28 1.87 30.17
CA PRO A 13 0.64 2.18 28.79
C PRO A 13 1.88 3.08 28.87
N ARG A 14 3.08 2.47 28.86
CA ARG A 14 4.30 3.24 28.73
C ARG A 14 4.12 4.01 27.44
N LEU A 15 4.13 5.33 27.52
CA LEU A 15 4.35 6.21 26.39
C LEU A 15 5.69 5.77 25.77
N ARG A 16 5.61 4.78 24.91
CA ARG A 16 6.78 4.21 24.24
C ARG A 16 7.37 5.32 23.40
N LYS A 17 8.57 5.79 23.74
CA LYS A 17 9.27 6.83 22.98
C LYS A 17 9.25 6.45 21.50
N LEU A 18 9.12 7.44 20.60
CA LEU A 18 9.20 7.22 19.16
C LEU A 18 10.52 6.51 18.84
N GLY A 19 10.42 5.27 18.36
CA GLY A 19 11.58 4.44 18.07
C GLY A 19 12.02 4.60 16.60
N ARG A 20 13.25 4.17 16.30
CA ARG A 20 13.73 4.12 14.92
C ARG A 20 12.85 3.24 14.02
N SER A 21 12.30 2.16 14.57
CA SER A 21 11.35 1.28 13.86
C SER A 21 10.05 1.99 13.49
N ASP A 22 9.53 2.87 14.38
CA ASP A 22 8.31 3.63 14.10
C ASP A 22 8.54 4.60 12.93
N LEU A 23 9.71 5.28 12.91
CA LEU A 23 10.08 6.18 11.80
C LEU A 23 10.26 5.42 10.48
N ALA A 24 10.95 4.27 10.51
CA ALA A 24 11.15 3.45 9.32
C ALA A 24 9.81 2.94 8.75
N ALA A 25 8.91 2.45 9.62
CA ALA A 25 7.59 2.01 9.21
C ALA A 25 6.74 3.16 8.63
N THR A 26 6.78 4.34 9.26
CA THR A 26 6.10 5.53 8.75
C THR A 26 6.63 5.95 7.38
N LEU A 27 7.96 6.03 7.22
CA LEU A 27 8.59 6.38 5.93
C LEU A 27 8.22 5.38 4.85
N LEU A 28 8.29 4.08 5.15
CA LEU A 28 7.91 3.02 4.22
C LEU A 28 6.45 3.17 3.79
N ARG A 29 5.54 3.33 4.74
CA ARG A 29 4.11 3.51 4.52
C ARG A 29 3.81 4.74 3.65
N LEU A 30 4.41 5.88 3.96
CA LEU A 30 4.24 7.12 3.20
C LEU A 30 4.80 6.99 1.77
N SER A 31 6.01 6.42 1.62
CA SER A 31 6.62 6.22 0.30
C SER A 31 5.76 5.32 -0.58
N MET A 32 5.22 4.24 -0.02
CA MET A 32 4.34 3.33 -0.75
C MET A 32 3.01 3.99 -1.11
N GLY A 33 2.40 4.71 -0.17
CA GLY A 33 1.15 5.43 -0.42
C GLY A 33 1.30 6.49 -1.49
N VAL A 34 2.36 7.30 -1.42
CA VAL A 34 2.69 8.31 -2.44
C VAL A 34 2.94 7.65 -3.80
N GLY A 35 3.65 6.52 -3.84
CA GLY A 35 3.90 5.77 -5.09
C GLY A 35 2.60 5.33 -5.78
N LEU A 36 1.64 4.76 -5.02
CA LEU A 36 0.34 4.36 -5.56
C LEU A 36 -0.47 5.56 -6.06
N VAL A 37 -0.56 6.63 -5.27
CA VAL A 37 -1.28 7.86 -5.67
C VAL A 37 -0.61 8.52 -6.88
N SER A 38 0.72 8.51 -6.96
CA SER A 38 1.48 9.01 -8.12
C SER A 38 1.17 8.23 -9.40
N ALA A 39 1.06 6.89 -9.30
CA ALA A 39 0.68 6.06 -10.45
C ALA A 39 -0.74 6.38 -10.96
N VAL A 40 -1.67 6.64 -10.04
CA VAL A 40 -3.03 7.10 -10.40
C VAL A 40 -3.00 8.49 -11.03
N ALA A 41 -2.21 9.41 -10.48
CA ALA A 41 -2.04 10.76 -11.00
C ALA A 41 -1.51 10.75 -12.45
N ASP A 42 -0.56 9.85 -12.76
CA ASP A 42 -0.04 9.67 -14.12
C ASP A 42 -1.14 9.22 -15.10
N ARG A 43 -1.98 8.24 -14.72
CA ARG A 43 -3.11 7.78 -15.53
C ARG A 43 -4.16 8.87 -15.80
N LEU A 44 -4.27 9.84 -14.89
CA LEU A 44 -5.19 10.97 -15.03
C LEU A 44 -4.56 12.18 -15.73
N GLY A 45 -3.28 12.07 -16.14
CA GLY A 45 -2.58 13.11 -16.88
C GLY A 45 -2.01 14.25 -16.02
N PHE A 46 -1.99 14.12 -14.68
CA PHE A 46 -1.47 15.16 -13.79
C PHE A 46 0.04 15.38 -13.92
N TRP A 47 0.79 14.36 -14.37
CA TRP A 47 2.24 14.46 -14.58
C TRP A 47 2.62 14.97 -15.97
N GLY A 48 1.66 15.11 -16.87
CA GLY A 48 1.86 15.61 -18.22
C GLY A 48 1.28 14.72 -19.32
N PRO A 49 1.34 15.16 -20.58
CA PRO A 49 0.82 14.40 -21.69
C PRO A 49 1.68 13.15 -22.01
N PRO A 50 1.11 12.16 -22.72
CA PRO A 50 1.86 10.99 -23.17
C PRO A 50 3.13 11.36 -23.94
N GLY A 51 4.22 10.68 -23.66
CA GLY A 51 5.53 10.92 -24.27
C GLY A 51 6.38 12.01 -23.58
N SER A 52 5.85 12.67 -22.54
CA SER A 52 6.65 13.55 -21.69
C SER A 52 7.65 12.76 -20.86
N PHE A 53 8.75 13.41 -20.46
CA PHE A 53 9.78 12.80 -19.63
C PHE A 53 9.19 12.29 -18.30
N LEU A 54 9.47 11.05 -17.95
CA LEU A 54 8.99 10.35 -16.75
C LEU A 54 7.46 10.11 -16.69
N VAL A 55 6.71 10.36 -17.75
CA VAL A 55 5.29 10.01 -17.85
C VAL A 55 5.14 8.62 -18.47
N SER A 56 4.54 7.69 -17.72
CA SER A 56 4.34 6.31 -18.18
C SER A 56 3.13 6.17 -19.10
N TRP A 57 2.02 6.77 -18.72
CA TRP A 57 0.77 6.69 -19.49
C TRP A 57 0.26 8.05 -19.95
N GLY A 58 0.27 9.08 -19.09
CA GLY A 58 -0.20 10.44 -19.36
C GLY A 58 -1.69 10.57 -19.63
N ASN A 59 -2.42 9.47 -19.78
CA ASN A 59 -3.87 9.41 -19.84
C ASN A 59 -4.40 7.98 -19.57
N PHE A 60 -5.70 7.90 -19.27
CA PHE A 60 -6.35 6.64 -18.92
C PHE A 60 -6.44 5.66 -20.11
N HIS A 61 -6.55 6.16 -21.34
CA HIS A 61 -6.60 5.31 -22.53
C HIS A 61 -5.32 4.50 -22.72
N ASN A 62 -4.16 5.12 -22.59
CA ASN A 62 -2.87 4.43 -22.67
C ASN A 62 -2.70 3.40 -21.54
N PHE A 63 -3.17 3.72 -20.34
CA PHE A 63 -3.21 2.78 -19.24
C PHE A 63 -4.10 1.57 -19.55
N LEU A 64 -5.27 1.76 -20.17
CA LEU A 64 -6.12 0.64 -20.59
C LEU A 64 -5.43 -0.22 -21.64
N GLY A 65 -4.72 0.37 -22.59
CA GLY A 65 -3.91 -0.37 -23.56
C GLY A 65 -2.85 -1.25 -22.90
N TYR A 66 -2.17 -0.74 -21.88
CA TYR A 66 -1.21 -1.51 -21.08
C TYR A 66 -1.91 -2.60 -20.25
N THR A 67 -3.06 -2.30 -19.66
CA THR A 67 -3.88 -3.26 -18.91
C THR A 67 -4.32 -4.41 -19.81
N ALA A 68 -4.76 -4.12 -21.03
CA ALA A 68 -5.10 -5.13 -22.03
C ALA A 68 -3.92 -6.04 -22.38
N ARG A 69 -2.74 -5.45 -22.55
CA ARG A 69 -1.51 -6.21 -22.80
C ARG A 69 -1.15 -7.16 -21.67
N LEU A 70 -1.32 -6.73 -20.42
CA LEU A 70 -1.01 -7.56 -19.24
C LEU A 70 -2.06 -8.63 -18.96
N ASN A 71 -3.26 -8.50 -19.51
CA ASN A 71 -4.38 -9.42 -19.27
C ASN A 71 -4.97 -9.92 -20.59
N PRO A 72 -4.20 -10.67 -21.41
CA PRO A 72 -4.65 -11.15 -22.73
C PRO A 72 -5.84 -12.13 -22.65
N TRP A 73 -6.08 -12.69 -21.48
CA TRP A 73 -7.24 -13.56 -21.17
C TRP A 73 -8.51 -12.78 -20.83
N CYS A 74 -8.42 -11.47 -20.58
CA CYS A 74 -9.57 -10.66 -20.22
C CYS A 74 -10.33 -10.22 -21.49
N PRO A 75 -11.65 -10.47 -21.57
CA PRO A 75 -12.46 -9.97 -22.67
C PRO A 75 -12.36 -8.44 -22.79
N THR A 76 -12.26 -7.93 -24.02
CA THR A 76 -12.08 -6.50 -24.29
C THR A 76 -13.16 -5.62 -23.66
N ALA A 77 -14.39 -6.14 -23.57
CA ALA A 77 -15.52 -5.44 -22.91
C ALA A 77 -15.31 -5.25 -21.39
N CYS A 78 -14.51 -6.10 -20.74
CA CYS A 78 -14.26 -6.03 -19.29
C CYS A 78 -13.05 -5.14 -18.94
N LEU A 79 -12.18 -4.83 -19.91
CA LEU A 79 -10.96 -4.05 -19.68
C LEU A 79 -11.21 -2.66 -19.07
N PRO A 80 -12.20 -1.87 -19.51
CA PRO A 80 -12.47 -0.58 -18.89
C PRO A 80 -12.85 -0.71 -17.42
N LEU A 81 -13.70 -1.70 -17.09
CA LEU A 81 -14.08 -1.98 -15.71
C LEU A 81 -12.88 -2.40 -14.86
N LEU A 82 -12.06 -3.30 -15.37
CA LEU A 82 -10.83 -3.73 -14.70
C LEU A 82 -9.88 -2.55 -14.43
N GLY A 83 -9.68 -1.69 -15.43
CA GLY A 83 -8.84 -0.50 -15.31
C GLY A 83 -9.36 0.49 -14.26
N VAL A 84 -10.67 0.72 -14.22
CA VAL A 84 -11.31 1.58 -13.21
C VAL A 84 -11.18 0.99 -11.81
N VAL A 85 -11.49 -0.31 -11.64
CA VAL A 85 -11.40 -1.00 -10.34
C VAL A 85 -9.98 -0.94 -9.79
N VAL A 86 -8.98 -1.25 -10.62
CA VAL A 86 -7.57 -1.18 -10.23
C VAL A 86 -7.18 0.25 -9.83
N THR A 87 -7.60 1.25 -10.59
CA THR A 87 -7.28 2.66 -10.31
C THR A 87 -7.90 3.12 -8.99
N ILE A 88 -9.16 2.76 -8.72
CA ILE A 88 -9.82 3.07 -7.44
C ILE A 88 -9.15 2.34 -6.28
N ALA A 89 -8.79 1.06 -6.47
CA ALA A 89 -8.10 0.28 -5.45
C ALA A 89 -6.73 0.90 -5.10
N GLU A 90 -5.92 1.26 -6.10
CA GLU A 90 -4.63 1.93 -5.87
C GLU A 90 -4.77 3.28 -5.19
N ALA A 91 -5.71 4.12 -5.64
CA ALA A 91 -5.98 5.42 -5.01
C ALA A 91 -6.40 5.24 -3.54
N GLY A 92 -7.35 4.34 -3.29
CA GLY A 92 -7.86 4.06 -1.95
C GLY A 92 -6.78 3.49 -1.03
N LEU A 93 -6.07 2.45 -1.46
CA LEU A 93 -4.98 1.84 -0.69
C LEU A 93 -3.85 2.85 -0.45
N GLY A 94 -3.49 3.65 -1.45
CA GLY A 94 -2.48 4.70 -1.32
C GLY A 94 -2.85 5.72 -0.25
N ILE A 95 -4.07 6.25 -0.27
CA ILE A 95 -4.57 7.21 0.72
C ILE A 95 -4.64 6.58 2.11
N LEU A 96 -5.17 5.36 2.24
CA LEU A 96 -5.26 4.65 3.51
C LEU A 96 -3.88 4.37 4.11
N LEU A 97 -2.88 4.00 3.27
CA LEU A 97 -1.49 3.87 3.71
C LEU A 97 -0.94 5.20 4.21
N MET A 98 -1.11 6.30 3.47
CA MET A 98 -0.62 7.62 3.89
C MET A 98 -1.21 8.04 5.24
N LEU A 99 -2.49 7.81 5.45
CA LEU A 99 -3.19 8.14 6.69
C LEU A 99 -2.89 7.16 7.84
N GLY A 100 -2.45 5.94 7.54
CA GLY A 100 -2.26 4.88 8.53
C GLY A 100 -3.57 4.40 9.13
N ILE A 101 -4.58 4.20 8.30
CA ILE A 101 -5.88 3.66 8.67
C ILE A 101 -5.90 2.16 8.35
N SER A 102 -6.27 1.35 9.33
CA SER A 102 -6.26 -0.11 9.22
C SER A 102 -4.95 -0.63 8.63
N SER A 103 -3.82 -0.11 9.12
CA SER A 103 -2.49 -0.18 8.50
C SER A 103 -2.10 -1.59 8.09
N ARG A 104 -2.42 -2.60 8.92
CA ARG A 104 -2.11 -4.01 8.62
C ARG A 104 -2.90 -4.54 7.43
N VAL A 105 -4.23 -4.31 7.42
CA VAL A 105 -5.11 -4.80 6.35
C VAL A 105 -4.79 -4.07 5.04
N THR A 106 -4.63 -2.76 5.11
CA THR A 106 -4.28 -1.93 3.94
C THR A 106 -2.96 -2.37 3.35
N ALA A 107 -1.93 -2.59 4.17
CA ALA A 107 -0.63 -3.07 3.70
C ALA A 107 -0.72 -4.49 3.12
N LEU A 108 -1.49 -5.40 3.72
CA LEU A 108 -1.72 -6.74 3.19
C LEU A 108 -2.37 -6.69 1.81
N LEU A 109 -3.46 -5.92 1.65
CA LEU A 109 -4.16 -5.77 0.37
C LEU A 109 -3.26 -5.14 -0.69
N THR A 110 -2.45 -4.15 -0.32
CA THR A 110 -1.45 -3.55 -1.20
C THR A 110 -0.43 -4.59 -1.67
N GLY A 111 0.09 -5.41 -0.74
CA GLY A 111 1.03 -6.47 -1.07
C GLY A 111 0.44 -7.51 -2.02
N MET A 112 -0.79 -7.93 -1.80
CA MET A 112 -1.50 -8.87 -2.68
C MET A 112 -1.74 -8.28 -4.07
N MET A 113 -2.21 -7.04 -4.14
CA MET A 113 -2.46 -6.34 -5.41
C MET A 113 -1.17 -6.18 -6.22
N THR A 114 -0.09 -5.71 -5.60
CA THR A 114 1.19 -5.51 -6.29
C THR A 114 1.87 -6.84 -6.65
N LEU A 115 1.69 -7.90 -5.85
CA LEU A 115 2.12 -9.24 -6.21
C LEU A 115 1.38 -9.75 -7.45
N ALA A 116 0.07 -9.54 -7.54
CA ALA A 116 -0.71 -9.89 -8.71
C ALA A 116 -0.19 -9.15 -9.97
N PHE A 117 0.17 -7.88 -9.86
CA PHE A 117 0.81 -7.13 -10.96
C PHE A 117 2.17 -7.71 -11.33
N ALA A 118 3.02 -8.04 -10.35
CA ALA A 118 4.32 -8.64 -10.60
C ALA A 118 4.18 -9.98 -11.34
N VAL A 119 3.21 -10.81 -10.95
CA VAL A 119 2.92 -12.09 -11.62
C VAL A 119 2.41 -11.87 -13.04
N ALA A 120 1.43 -10.97 -13.25
CA ALA A 120 0.92 -10.65 -14.58
C ALA A 120 2.03 -10.13 -15.51
N MET A 121 2.88 -9.22 -15.02
CA MET A 121 4.04 -8.73 -15.77
C MET A 121 5.02 -9.86 -16.09
N THR A 122 5.29 -10.75 -15.13
CA THR A 122 6.21 -11.89 -15.35
C THR A 122 5.70 -12.80 -16.45
N LEU A 123 4.41 -13.13 -16.44
CA LEU A 123 3.80 -14.06 -17.40
C LEU A 123 3.76 -13.49 -18.82
N VAL A 124 3.58 -12.18 -18.98
CA VAL A 124 3.36 -11.55 -20.28
C VAL A 124 4.62 -10.87 -20.83
N LEU A 125 5.40 -10.22 -19.96
CA LEU A 125 6.56 -9.41 -20.35
C LEU A 125 7.90 -10.07 -19.96
N GLY A 126 7.84 -11.19 -19.23
CA GLY A 126 9.01 -11.84 -18.65
C GLY A 126 9.40 -11.23 -17.29
N VAL A 127 10.14 -12.03 -16.50
CA VAL A 127 10.53 -11.67 -15.10
C VAL A 127 11.34 -10.39 -14.99
N HIS A 128 12.04 -10.01 -16.05
CA HIS A 128 12.88 -8.79 -16.06
C HIS A 128 12.05 -7.51 -15.84
N ALA A 129 10.82 -7.45 -16.39
CA ALA A 129 9.97 -6.27 -16.26
C ALA A 129 9.61 -5.94 -14.79
N PRO A 130 9.03 -6.84 -13.97
CA PRO A 130 8.72 -6.52 -12.59
C PRO A 130 9.96 -6.34 -11.70
N LEU A 131 11.13 -6.86 -12.10
CA LEU A 131 12.39 -6.62 -11.40
C LEU A 131 12.89 -5.18 -11.63
N ILE A 132 12.89 -4.68 -12.87
CA ILE A 132 13.27 -3.30 -13.18
C ILE A 132 12.38 -2.29 -12.45
N TYR A 133 11.08 -2.52 -12.43
CA TYR A 133 10.12 -1.65 -11.75
C TYR A 133 10.02 -1.91 -10.25
N SER A 134 10.85 -2.81 -9.70
CA SER A 134 10.88 -3.16 -8.27
C SER A 134 9.52 -3.60 -7.71
N VAL A 135 8.62 -4.17 -8.53
CA VAL A 135 7.25 -4.50 -8.12
C VAL A 135 7.25 -5.61 -7.07
N PHE A 136 8.14 -6.61 -7.18
CA PHE A 136 8.32 -7.64 -6.15
C PHE A 136 8.81 -7.05 -4.83
N THR A 137 9.75 -6.09 -4.89
CA THR A 137 10.26 -5.40 -3.69
C THR A 137 9.16 -4.61 -3.01
N PHE A 138 8.33 -3.92 -3.78
CA PHE A 138 7.17 -3.18 -3.28
C PHE A 138 6.17 -4.11 -2.60
N SER A 139 5.86 -5.26 -3.20
CA SER A 139 4.99 -6.28 -2.62
C SER A 139 5.56 -6.85 -1.32
N ALA A 140 6.84 -7.24 -1.30
CA ALA A 140 7.51 -7.76 -0.10
C ALA A 140 7.55 -6.73 1.04
N ALA A 141 7.82 -5.47 0.72
CA ALA A 141 7.80 -4.36 1.67
C ALA A 141 6.38 -4.14 2.25
N SER A 142 5.34 -4.33 1.43
CA SER A 142 3.93 -4.27 1.87
C SER A 142 3.63 -5.38 2.88
N PHE A 143 4.04 -6.61 2.62
CA PHE A 143 3.86 -7.73 3.55
C PHE A 143 4.67 -7.55 4.84
N LEU A 144 5.89 -7.02 4.74
CA LEU A 144 6.68 -6.66 5.91
C LEU A 144 5.95 -5.61 6.76
N LEU A 145 5.41 -4.57 6.15
CA LEU A 145 4.63 -3.54 6.83
C LEU A 145 3.37 -4.14 7.48
N ALA A 146 2.66 -5.04 6.80
CA ALA A 146 1.50 -5.73 7.35
C ALA A 146 1.82 -6.60 8.58
N SER A 147 3.04 -7.13 8.70
CA SER A 147 3.50 -7.93 9.83
C SER A 147 3.87 -7.09 11.06
N GLN A 148 4.08 -5.78 10.89
CA GLN A 148 4.45 -4.88 11.99
C GLN A 148 3.21 -4.37 12.75
N PRO A 149 3.35 -4.04 14.05
CA PRO A 149 2.32 -3.28 14.73
C PRO A 149 2.18 -1.89 14.10
N PRO A 150 0.98 -1.25 14.21
CA PRO A 150 0.79 0.12 13.73
C PRO A 150 1.86 1.06 14.30
N ASP A 151 2.46 1.87 13.44
CA ASP A 151 3.42 2.88 13.88
C ASP A 151 2.71 4.02 14.61
N LYS A 152 3.43 4.72 15.48
CA LYS A 152 2.84 5.75 16.35
C LYS A 152 2.33 6.99 15.63
N LEU A 153 2.75 7.21 14.40
CA LEU A 153 2.31 8.31 13.56
C LEU A 153 1.13 7.92 12.66
N SER A 154 0.53 6.73 12.90
CA SER A 154 -0.67 6.26 12.20
C SER A 154 -1.95 6.71 12.93
N ILE A 155 -3.04 6.88 12.19
CA ILE A 155 -4.37 7.15 12.77
C ILE A 155 -4.80 5.98 13.67
N ASP A 156 -4.43 4.75 13.33
CA ASP A 156 -4.72 3.57 14.15
C ASP A 156 -4.16 3.73 15.57
N SER A 157 -2.91 4.16 15.69
CA SER A 157 -2.26 4.40 16.99
C SER A 157 -2.94 5.50 17.79
N PHE A 158 -3.37 6.59 17.14
CA PHE A 158 -4.13 7.65 17.82
C PHE A 158 -5.50 7.17 18.34
N ARG A 159 -6.17 6.31 17.57
CA ARG A 159 -7.46 5.72 17.99
C ARG A 159 -7.28 4.81 19.21
N GLU A 160 -6.24 3.98 19.23
CA GLU A 160 -5.91 3.10 20.34
C GLU A 160 -5.62 3.90 21.62
N LEU A 161 -4.80 4.96 21.53
CA LEU A 161 -4.51 5.84 22.67
C LEU A 161 -5.77 6.55 23.20
N ARG A 162 -6.69 6.92 22.31
CA ARG A 162 -7.94 7.58 22.71
C ARG A 162 -8.92 6.64 23.41
N SER A 163 -8.94 5.35 23.05
CA SER A 163 -9.79 4.35 23.72
C SER A 163 -9.31 4.09 25.15
N LEU A 164 -8.00 3.97 25.36
CA LEU A 164 -7.39 3.74 26.69
C LEU A 164 -7.56 4.92 27.65
N ARG A 165 -7.83 6.13 27.14
CA ARG A 165 -8.03 7.34 27.96
C ARG A 165 -9.47 7.48 28.47
N LYS A 166 -10.39 6.69 27.94
CA LYS A 166 -11.82 6.74 28.30
C LYS A 166 -12.21 5.68 29.35
N GLU A 167 -11.30 4.74 29.64
CA GLU A 167 -11.40 3.78 30.75
C GLU A 167 -10.71 4.32 32.00
#